data_604c5933e73837afe019328e6e52c77d
#
_entry.id   604c5933e73837afe019328e6e52c77d
#
_cell.length_a   1.000
_cell.length_b   1.000
_cell.length_c   1.000
_cell.angle_alpha   90.00
_cell.angle_beta   90.00
_cell.angle_gamma   90.00
#
_symmetry.space_group_name_H-M   'P 1'
#
loop_
_entity.id
_entity.type
_entity.pdbx_description
1 polymer ?
#
loop_
_entity_poly.entity_id
_entity_poly.type
_entity_poly.pdbx_seq_one_letter_code
_entity_poly.pdbx_strand_id
1 'polypeptide(L)'
;VSPGPDTVDVRSAGRARRSWYVYDWANSAFVTTTQTVLFAPYLTVLARRAACPEAPEGCTRTLSVLGLPVAPGSLALYTITLATVLAALVLPFVGALADRSRHRHRLLAGFAWVGAGAATAMVAMGGDRWWLGVLLALVAVVSLVCSMVVNDALLCDVAAPEDRDRVSSRGWAAGYLAGFLLLALNLLLVSTPATFGLDDEWAVRVSLASAGLWWGLFTIVPFVGLRRLPPRPVLDLAPGAHGSPAAPVRQLVATLRGLRRYPQVLRFLLAYLVFNDGIQTVIAAASVYGQEELGFDQPQLLTTVLLVQGVAFGGALLFGRLAGTFGAQRTITGGLGLWIVVVLGAFAVPRGAFGTWLVLAVLIGLVLGGTQALARSLYSRLVPVGAEAEYFSLYQAGERGTSWLGTLVFGLVAQLSGSYRPALLALLAFFVVGALLLSRVDVEAGVQQAHRGTDPVR
;
A
#
# COMPACT_ATOMS: atom_id res chain seq x y z
N VAL A 1 31.94 -16.93 34.87
CA VAL A 1 31.05 -17.51 33.85
C VAL A 1 30.43 -16.34 33.10
N SER A 2 31.00 -15.99 31.92
CA SER A 2 30.40 -15.00 31.05
C SER A 2 29.08 -15.55 30.49
N PRO A 3 27.98 -14.75 30.44
CA PRO A 3 26.77 -15.21 29.81
C PRO A 3 27.04 -15.40 28.31
N GLY A 4 26.69 -16.57 27.79
CA GLY A 4 26.85 -16.91 26.39
C GLY A 4 26.00 -15.99 25.48
N PRO A 5 26.33 -15.90 24.16
CA PRO A 5 25.76 -14.95 23.22
C PRO A 5 24.27 -15.17 22.86
N ASP A 6 23.56 -16.08 23.47
CA ASP A 6 22.24 -16.57 23.05
C ASP A 6 21.02 -16.05 23.85
N THR A 7 21.18 -15.11 24.77
CA THR A 7 20.03 -14.46 25.37
C THR A 7 19.72 -13.12 24.66
N VAL A 8 19.24 -13.18 23.43
CA VAL A 8 18.46 -12.05 22.90
C VAL A 8 17.30 -11.86 23.90
N ASP A 9 17.38 -10.80 24.69
CA ASP A 9 16.41 -10.48 25.73
C ASP A 9 15.01 -10.49 25.09
N VAL A 10 14.19 -11.49 25.42
CA VAL A 10 12.82 -11.70 24.93
C VAL A 10 11.97 -10.41 25.05
N ARG A 11 12.31 -9.56 26.05
CA ARG A 11 11.70 -8.26 26.25
C ARG A 11 12.12 -7.24 25.17
N SER A 12 13.36 -7.31 24.67
CA SER A 12 13.85 -6.41 23.61
C SER A 12 13.21 -6.76 22.27
N ALA A 13 13.09 -8.04 21.93
CA ALA A 13 12.40 -8.52 20.73
C ALA A 13 10.92 -8.16 20.74
N GLY A 14 10.23 -8.32 21.87
CA GLY A 14 8.82 -7.93 22.02
C GLY A 14 8.60 -6.42 21.85
N ARG A 15 9.54 -5.59 22.29
CA ARG A 15 9.49 -4.12 22.11
C ARG A 15 9.71 -3.72 20.67
N ALA A 16 10.68 -4.32 19.99
CA ALA A 16 10.95 -4.07 18.58
C ALA A 16 9.72 -4.42 17.71
N ARG A 17 9.06 -5.57 17.95
CA ARG A 17 7.81 -5.95 17.26
C ARG A 17 6.70 -4.92 17.48
N ARG A 18 6.48 -4.46 18.71
CA ARG A 18 5.46 -3.41 18.98
C ARG A 18 5.78 -2.11 18.25
N SER A 19 7.04 -1.70 18.24
CA SER A 19 7.48 -0.50 17.52
C SER A 19 7.28 -0.63 16.01
N TRP A 20 7.48 -1.82 15.46
CA TRP A 20 7.24 -2.09 14.05
C TRP A 20 5.75 -1.99 13.68
N TYR A 21 4.81 -2.47 14.52
CA TYR A 21 3.36 -2.29 14.30
C TYR A 21 2.97 -0.81 14.25
N VAL A 22 3.62 0.03 15.06
CA VAL A 22 3.33 1.46 15.08
C VAL A 22 3.72 2.14 13.77
N TYR A 23 4.61 1.55 12.97
CA TYR A 23 4.87 2.13 11.64
C TYR A 23 3.70 1.92 10.67
N ASP A 24 3.08 0.74 10.64
CA ASP A 24 1.87 0.50 9.85
C ASP A 24 0.72 1.40 10.35
N TRP A 25 0.58 1.62 11.67
CA TRP A 25 -0.32 2.61 12.26
C TRP A 25 -0.02 4.03 11.78
N ALA A 26 1.25 4.41 11.70
CA ALA A 26 1.66 5.77 11.32
C ALA A 26 1.31 6.09 9.85
N ASN A 27 1.72 5.22 8.93
CA ASN A 27 1.60 5.50 7.49
C ASN A 27 0.20 5.29 6.92
N SER A 28 -0.58 4.34 7.44
CA SER A 28 -1.90 4.00 6.90
C SER A 28 -2.92 5.12 7.05
N ALA A 29 -2.78 5.97 8.06
CA ALA A 29 -3.62 7.15 8.23
C ALA A 29 -3.48 8.14 7.05
N PHE A 30 -2.24 8.35 6.57
CA PHE A 30 -1.98 9.14 5.37
C PHE A 30 -2.55 8.47 4.12
N VAL A 31 -2.36 7.16 3.95
CA VAL A 31 -2.90 6.41 2.80
C VAL A 31 -4.41 6.55 2.74
N THR A 32 -5.10 6.29 3.85
CA THR A 32 -6.57 6.29 3.88
C THR A 32 -7.15 7.70 3.72
N THR A 33 -6.68 8.66 4.52
CA THR A 33 -7.24 10.02 4.52
C THR A 33 -6.85 10.79 3.26
N THR A 34 -5.55 10.81 2.94
CA THR A 34 -5.03 11.66 1.85
C THR A 34 -5.17 10.97 0.50
N GLN A 35 -4.53 9.81 0.31
CA GLN A 35 -4.48 9.19 -1.02
C GLN A 35 -5.85 8.66 -1.48
N THR A 36 -6.63 8.08 -0.56
CA THR A 36 -7.88 7.42 -0.95
C THR A 36 -9.06 8.39 -1.01
N VAL A 37 -9.16 9.37 -0.09
CA VAL A 37 -10.39 10.14 0.08
C VAL A 37 -10.26 11.61 -0.29
N LEU A 38 -9.33 12.36 0.30
CA LEU A 38 -9.38 13.83 0.27
C LEU A 38 -8.54 14.48 -0.84
N PHE A 39 -7.40 13.91 -1.21
CA PHE A 39 -6.43 14.58 -2.09
C PHE A 39 -6.97 14.82 -3.50
N ALA A 40 -7.49 13.78 -4.16
CA ALA A 40 -7.89 13.88 -5.56
C ALA A 40 -9.07 14.84 -5.78
N PRO A 41 -10.15 14.80 -4.96
CA PRO A 41 -11.23 15.79 -5.07
C PRO A 41 -10.73 17.22 -4.83
N TYR A 42 -9.92 17.44 -3.78
CA TYR A 42 -9.44 18.77 -3.46
C TYR A 42 -8.49 19.34 -4.51
N LEU A 43 -7.55 18.53 -5.04
CA LEU A 43 -6.68 18.97 -6.13
C LEU A 43 -7.49 19.33 -7.38
N THR A 44 -8.58 18.60 -7.67
CA THR A 44 -9.48 18.90 -8.80
C THR A 44 -10.17 20.26 -8.61
N VAL A 45 -10.61 20.59 -7.39
CA VAL A 45 -11.19 21.90 -7.08
C VAL A 45 -10.19 23.03 -7.33
N LEU A 46 -8.95 22.90 -6.81
CA LEU A 46 -7.89 23.89 -7.04
C LEU A 46 -7.55 24.05 -8.54
N ALA A 47 -7.49 22.92 -9.26
CA ALA A 47 -7.23 22.93 -10.69
C ALA A 47 -8.35 23.63 -11.50
N ARG A 48 -9.61 23.42 -11.13
CA ARG A 48 -10.75 24.12 -11.75
C ARG A 48 -10.72 25.63 -11.47
N ARG A 49 -10.43 26.04 -10.25
CA ARG A 49 -10.30 27.46 -9.88
C ARG A 49 -9.18 28.14 -10.68
N ALA A 50 -8.04 27.47 -10.88
CA ALA A 50 -6.94 28.01 -11.66
C ALA A 50 -7.26 28.10 -13.16
N ALA A 51 -7.99 27.13 -13.72
CA ALA A 51 -8.36 27.12 -15.14
C ALA A 51 -9.52 28.06 -15.46
N CYS A 52 -10.49 28.23 -14.56
CA CYS A 52 -11.74 28.97 -14.71
C CYS A 52 -12.04 29.81 -13.46
N PRO A 53 -11.33 30.93 -13.20
CA PRO A 53 -11.52 31.71 -11.98
C PRO A 53 -12.93 32.27 -11.80
N GLU A 54 -13.61 32.60 -12.89
CA GLU A 54 -14.96 33.21 -12.88
C GLU A 54 -16.10 32.20 -12.71
N ALA A 55 -15.91 30.94 -13.18
CA ALA A 55 -16.94 29.90 -13.13
C ALA A 55 -16.31 28.49 -12.93
N PRO A 56 -15.80 28.15 -11.74
CA PRO A 56 -15.09 26.88 -11.51
C PRO A 56 -15.98 25.64 -11.68
N GLU A 57 -17.28 25.74 -11.37
CA GLU A 57 -18.22 24.60 -11.43
C GLU A 57 -18.51 24.14 -12.88
N GLY A 58 -18.55 25.06 -13.83
CA GLY A 58 -18.75 24.80 -15.28
C GLY A 58 -17.45 24.78 -16.08
N CYS A 59 -16.30 24.52 -15.46
CA CYS A 59 -15.00 24.66 -16.11
C CYS A 59 -14.79 23.68 -17.25
N THR A 60 -14.68 24.19 -18.49
CA THR A 60 -14.32 23.42 -19.69
C THR A 60 -12.91 23.74 -20.20
N ARG A 61 -12.22 24.73 -19.59
CA ARG A 61 -10.86 25.10 -19.96
C ARG A 61 -9.84 24.12 -19.39
N THR A 62 -8.71 23.98 -20.09
CA THR A 62 -7.57 23.18 -19.65
C THR A 62 -6.54 24.03 -18.92
N LEU A 63 -5.82 23.40 -18.00
CA LEU A 63 -4.60 23.95 -17.39
C LEU A 63 -3.40 23.74 -18.33
N SER A 64 -2.49 24.70 -18.40
CA SER A 64 -1.20 24.47 -19.02
C SER A 64 -0.22 23.89 -17.99
N VAL A 65 0.12 22.62 -18.16
CA VAL A 65 1.11 21.93 -17.32
C VAL A 65 2.33 21.63 -18.19
N LEU A 66 3.43 22.34 -17.97
CA LEU A 66 4.66 22.24 -18.81
C LEU A 66 4.38 22.40 -20.32
N GLY A 67 3.42 23.27 -20.68
CA GLY A 67 3.01 23.50 -22.07
C GLY A 67 1.99 22.52 -22.64
N LEU A 68 1.60 21.48 -21.89
CA LEU A 68 0.58 20.52 -22.28
C LEU A 68 -0.80 20.91 -21.72
N PRO A 69 -1.88 20.83 -22.52
CA PRO A 69 -3.24 21.11 -22.04
C PRO A 69 -3.74 19.91 -21.21
N VAL A 70 -4.01 20.14 -19.92
CA VAL A 70 -4.51 19.12 -18.98
C VAL A 70 -5.88 19.53 -18.48
N ALA A 71 -6.86 18.63 -18.58
CA ALA A 71 -8.18 18.85 -17.98
C ALA A 71 -8.07 18.83 -16.44
N PRO A 72 -8.71 19.79 -15.72
CA PRO A 72 -8.63 19.85 -14.25
C PRO A 72 -9.00 18.55 -13.56
N GLY A 73 -10.00 17.83 -14.02
CA GLY A 73 -10.44 16.54 -13.46
C GLY A 73 -9.42 15.40 -13.65
N SER A 74 -8.51 15.52 -14.62
CA SER A 74 -7.48 14.50 -14.89
C SER A 74 -6.17 14.76 -14.14
N LEU A 75 -5.99 15.94 -13.55
CA LEU A 75 -4.71 16.35 -12.93
C LEU A 75 -4.32 15.41 -11.80
N ALA A 76 -5.27 15.03 -10.93
CA ALA A 76 -5.01 14.12 -9.81
C ALA A 76 -4.59 12.72 -10.30
N LEU A 77 -5.22 12.21 -11.36
CA LEU A 77 -4.87 10.91 -11.94
C LEU A 77 -3.46 10.93 -12.53
N TYR A 78 -3.11 11.98 -13.27
CA TYR A 78 -1.74 12.13 -13.80
C TYR A 78 -0.70 12.30 -12.70
N THR A 79 -1.05 13.00 -11.61
CA THR A 79 -0.17 13.13 -10.44
C THR A 79 0.10 11.78 -9.78
N ILE A 80 -0.94 10.97 -9.56
CA ILE A 80 -0.81 9.63 -8.97
C ILE A 80 -0.02 8.71 -9.91
N THR A 81 -0.30 8.75 -11.21
CA THR A 81 0.43 7.96 -12.21
C THR A 81 1.92 8.33 -12.22
N LEU A 82 2.24 9.62 -12.24
CA LEU A 82 3.62 10.09 -12.22
C LEU A 82 4.33 9.67 -10.92
N ALA A 83 3.66 9.81 -9.77
CA ALA A 83 4.19 9.36 -8.47
C ALA A 83 4.49 7.85 -8.47
N THR A 84 3.60 7.05 -9.06
CA THR A 84 3.75 5.60 -9.18
C THR A 84 4.93 5.21 -10.06
N VAL A 85 5.08 5.87 -11.22
CA VAL A 85 6.22 5.65 -12.13
C VAL A 85 7.53 6.04 -11.47
N LEU A 86 7.59 7.22 -10.83
CA LEU A 86 8.78 7.67 -10.11
C LEU A 86 9.13 6.71 -8.96
N ALA A 87 8.13 6.26 -8.20
CA ALA A 87 8.34 5.27 -7.16
C ALA A 87 8.93 3.98 -7.73
N ALA A 88 8.33 3.41 -8.78
CA ALA A 88 8.83 2.18 -9.41
C ALA A 88 10.29 2.29 -9.88
N LEU A 89 10.71 3.47 -10.37
CA LEU A 89 12.09 3.74 -10.77
C LEU A 89 13.05 3.86 -9.57
N VAL A 90 12.59 4.43 -8.46
CA VAL A 90 13.43 4.67 -7.27
C VAL A 90 13.56 3.43 -6.38
N LEU A 91 12.52 2.58 -6.34
CA LEU A 91 12.45 1.44 -5.41
C LEU A 91 13.63 0.46 -5.47
N PRO A 92 14.15 0.04 -6.63
CA PRO A 92 15.30 -0.86 -6.68
C PRO A 92 16.56 -0.28 -6.01
N PHE A 93 16.72 1.05 -6.10
CA PHE A 93 17.84 1.76 -5.45
C PHE A 93 17.67 1.75 -3.93
N VAL A 94 16.44 1.99 -3.47
CA VAL A 94 16.10 2.01 -2.04
C VAL A 94 16.27 0.61 -1.44
N GLY A 95 15.84 -0.45 -2.14
CA GLY A 95 16.04 -1.83 -1.72
C GLY A 95 17.52 -2.15 -1.54
N ALA A 96 18.33 -1.87 -2.56
CA ALA A 96 19.77 -2.07 -2.50
C ALA A 96 20.46 -1.24 -1.39
N LEU A 97 20.04 0.00 -1.19
CA LEU A 97 20.54 0.87 -0.12
C LEU A 97 20.17 0.31 1.26
N ALA A 98 18.94 -0.17 1.42
CA ALA A 98 18.45 -0.72 2.68
C ALA A 98 19.15 -2.02 3.07
N ASP A 99 19.46 -2.92 2.11
CA ASP A 99 20.20 -4.16 2.38
C ASP A 99 21.66 -3.90 2.74
N ARG A 100 22.26 -2.82 2.21
CA ARG A 100 23.61 -2.38 2.57
C ARG A 100 23.67 -1.53 3.85
N SER A 101 22.54 -1.12 4.39
CA SER A 101 22.47 -0.26 5.58
C SER A 101 22.54 -1.08 6.86
N ARG A 102 23.51 -0.78 7.73
CA ARG A 102 23.55 -1.30 9.10
C ARG A 102 22.39 -0.82 9.97
N HIS A 103 21.73 0.29 9.59
CA HIS A 103 20.73 0.99 10.40
C HIS A 103 19.46 1.25 9.58
N ARG A 104 18.77 0.18 9.15
CA ARG A 104 17.52 0.27 8.37
C ARG A 104 16.48 1.19 9.00
N HIS A 105 16.39 1.25 10.34
CA HIS A 105 15.45 2.13 11.04
C HIS A 105 15.67 3.62 10.76
N ARG A 106 16.91 4.04 10.46
CA ARG A 106 17.22 5.44 10.08
C ARG A 106 16.74 5.74 8.67
N LEU A 107 16.88 4.80 7.74
CA LEU A 107 16.35 4.95 6.38
C LEU A 107 14.82 4.99 6.39
N LEU A 108 14.18 4.07 7.15
CA LEU A 108 12.74 4.08 7.36
C LEU A 108 12.26 5.45 7.82
N ALA A 109 12.84 5.97 8.92
CA ALA A 109 12.44 7.24 9.51
C ALA A 109 12.76 8.43 8.59
N GLY A 110 13.90 8.41 7.89
CA GLY A 110 14.28 9.46 6.94
C GLY A 110 13.26 9.63 5.82
N PHE A 111 12.91 8.53 5.13
CA PHE A 111 11.86 8.56 4.11
C PHE A 111 10.51 8.94 4.70
N ALA A 112 10.13 8.37 5.85
CA ALA A 112 8.86 8.66 6.49
C ALA A 112 8.72 10.15 6.84
N TRP A 113 9.74 10.79 7.42
CA TRP A 113 9.68 12.20 7.78
C TRP A 113 9.69 13.14 6.59
N VAL A 114 10.39 12.80 5.50
CA VAL A 114 10.31 13.57 4.24
C VAL A 114 8.88 13.52 3.69
N GLY A 115 8.29 12.32 3.64
CA GLY A 115 6.91 12.16 3.18
C GLY A 115 5.88 12.82 4.10
N ALA A 116 6.03 12.65 5.41
CA ALA A 116 5.16 13.26 6.43
C ALA A 116 5.26 14.80 6.40
N GLY A 117 6.46 15.36 6.21
CA GLY A 117 6.67 16.79 6.04
C GLY A 117 5.96 17.33 4.79
N ALA A 118 6.08 16.63 3.65
CA ALA A 118 5.37 16.99 2.44
C ALA A 118 3.84 16.89 2.61
N ALA A 119 3.34 15.83 3.27
CA ALA A 119 1.92 15.67 3.55
C ALA A 119 1.39 16.76 4.51
N THR A 120 2.15 17.13 5.54
CA THR A 120 1.80 18.22 6.45
C THR A 120 1.79 19.56 5.72
N ALA A 121 2.75 19.81 4.83
CA ALA A 121 2.83 21.01 4.01
C ALA A 121 1.65 21.19 3.06
N MET A 122 0.84 20.14 2.81
CA MET A 122 -0.40 20.25 2.04
C MET A 122 -1.41 21.24 2.66
N VAL A 123 -1.26 21.63 3.94
CA VAL A 123 -2.01 22.74 4.52
C VAL A 123 -1.85 24.06 3.75
N ALA A 124 -0.74 24.24 3.07
CA ALA A 124 -0.46 25.42 2.25
C ALA A 124 -1.12 25.38 0.85
N MET A 125 -1.78 24.28 0.48
CA MET A 125 -2.56 24.20 -0.74
C MET A 125 -3.81 25.08 -0.62
N GLY A 126 -3.94 26.06 -1.49
CA GLY A 126 -5.11 26.98 -1.47
C GLY A 126 -5.05 27.94 -2.64
N GLY A 127 -6.18 28.58 -2.96
CA GLY A 127 -6.31 29.46 -4.10
C GLY A 127 -6.12 28.73 -5.42
N ASP A 128 -5.12 29.10 -6.19
CA ASP A 128 -4.76 28.53 -7.49
C ASP A 128 -3.48 27.67 -7.46
N ARG A 129 -2.97 27.36 -6.25
CA ARG A 129 -1.70 26.64 -6.05
C ARG A 129 -1.80 25.12 -6.26
N TRP A 130 -2.46 24.68 -7.33
CA TRP A 130 -2.56 23.27 -7.70
C TRP A 130 -1.18 22.61 -7.91
N TRP A 131 -0.19 23.34 -8.46
CA TRP A 131 1.17 22.86 -8.69
C TRP A 131 1.89 22.45 -7.40
N LEU A 132 1.62 23.17 -6.29
CA LEU A 132 2.14 22.82 -4.97
C LEU A 132 1.56 21.47 -4.51
N GLY A 133 0.27 21.24 -4.73
CA GLY A 133 -0.38 19.97 -4.44
C GLY A 133 0.25 18.81 -5.22
N VAL A 134 0.51 19.00 -6.50
CA VAL A 134 1.20 18.00 -7.35
C VAL A 134 2.59 17.69 -6.77
N LEU A 135 3.40 18.70 -6.51
CA LEU A 135 4.76 18.52 -5.99
C LEU A 135 4.77 17.79 -4.64
N LEU A 136 3.94 18.25 -3.70
CA LEU A 136 3.86 17.65 -2.36
C LEU A 136 3.36 16.20 -2.41
N ALA A 137 2.39 15.88 -3.29
CA ALA A 137 1.92 14.53 -3.48
C ALA A 137 3.00 13.61 -4.06
N LEU A 138 3.77 14.07 -5.05
CA LEU A 138 4.89 13.31 -5.61
C LEU A 138 5.91 12.96 -4.53
N VAL A 139 6.32 13.95 -3.72
CA VAL A 139 7.28 13.73 -2.63
C VAL A 139 6.70 12.78 -1.57
N ALA A 140 5.45 13.01 -1.14
CA ALA A 140 4.83 12.20 -0.09
C ALA A 140 4.65 10.74 -0.53
N VAL A 141 4.14 10.49 -1.75
CA VAL A 141 3.87 9.13 -2.25
C VAL A 141 5.17 8.37 -2.50
N VAL A 142 6.17 8.98 -3.14
CA VAL A 142 7.47 8.32 -3.37
C VAL A 142 8.14 7.99 -2.03
N SER A 143 8.14 8.93 -1.09
CA SER A 143 8.71 8.71 0.26
C SER A 143 7.98 7.62 1.03
N LEU A 144 6.65 7.57 0.94
CA LEU A 144 5.83 6.51 1.53
C LEU A 144 6.30 5.14 1.03
N VAL A 145 6.37 4.97 -0.27
CA VAL A 145 6.69 3.67 -0.87
C VAL A 145 8.12 3.25 -0.54
N CYS A 146 9.07 4.19 -0.56
CA CYS A 146 10.45 3.94 -0.14
C CYS A 146 10.50 3.47 1.33
N SER A 147 9.74 4.10 2.21
CA SER A 147 9.68 3.71 3.62
C SER A 147 8.99 2.36 3.82
N MET A 148 7.97 2.03 3.02
CA MET A 148 7.29 0.73 3.06
C MET A 148 8.22 -0.43 2.70
N VAL A 149 9.06 -0.29 1.66
CA VAL A 149 10.07 -1.32 1.31
C VAL A 149 10.98 -1.62 2.50
N VAL A 150 11.45 -0.58 3.18
CA VAL A 150 12.31 -0.75 4.36
C VAL A 150 11.54 -1.39 5.52
N ASN A 151 10.28 -0.97 5.74
CA ASN A 151 9.42 -1.55 6.77
C ASN A 151 9.12 -3.03 6.51
N ASP A 152 8.83 -3.39 5.27
CA ASP A 152 8.54 -4.78 4.90
C ASP A 152 9.79 -5.67 5.08
N ALA A 153 10.96 -5.17 4.71
CA ALA A 153 12.24 -5.87 4.94
C ALA A 153 12.54 -6.06 6.44
N LEU A 154 12.20 -5.05 7.28
CA LEU A 154 12.35 -5.13 8.74
C LEU A 154 11.47 -6.20 9.38
N LEU A 155 10.41 -6.68 8.72
CA LEU A 155 9.64 -7.84 9.20
C LEU A 155 10.55 -9.06 9.44
N CYS A 156 11.54 -9.26 8.58
CA CYS A 156 12.50 -10.35 8.72
C CYS A 156 13.44 -10.17 9.92
N ASP A 157 13.67 -8.93 10.36
CA ASP A 157 14.53 -8.60 11.50
C ASP A 157 13.79 -8.67 12.85
N VAL A 158 12.47 -8.37 12.86
CA VAL A 158 11.67 -8.31 14.10
C VAL A 158 10.92 -9.58 14.40
N ALA A 159 10.80 -10.53 13.45
CA ALA A 159 10.02 -11.75 13.58
C ALA A 159 10.74 -12.97 13.03
N ALA A 160 10.80 -14.04 13.85
CA ALA A 160 11.19 -15.36 13.38
C ALA A 160 10.21 -15.85 12.29
N PRO A 161 10.63 -16.70 11.36
CA PRO A 161 9.79 -17.16 10.24
C PRO A 161 8.40 -17.67 10.66
N GLU A 162 8.32 -18.36 11.80
CA GLU A 162 7.09 -18.95 12.35
C GLU A 162 6.11 -17.88 12.86
N ASP A 163 6.63 -16.73 13.31
CA ASP A 163 5.84 -15.63 13.87
C ASP A 163 5.39 -14.60 12.82
N ARG A 164 5.95 -14.63 11.60
CA ARG A 164 5.77 -13.57 10.60
C ARG A 164 4.32 -13.36 10.19
N ASP A 165 3.51 -14.41 10.10
CA ASP A 165 2.08 -14.30 9.79
C ASP A 165 1.33 -13.50 10.84
N ARG A 166 1.57 -13.82 12.12
CA ARG A 166 0.96 -13.13 13.25
C ARG A 166 1.45 -11.68 13.36
N VAL A 167 2.75 -11.46 13.13
CA VAL A 167 3.35 -10.13 13.23
C VAL A 167 2.86 -9.24 12.08
N SER A 168 2.88 -9.72 10.84
CA SER A 168 2.39 -8.98 9.68
C SER A 168 0.91 -8.64 9.82
N SER A 169 0.07 -9.60 10.25
CA SER A 169 -1.36 -9.40 10.44
C SER A 169 -1.68 -8.35 11.52
N ARG A 170 -0.91 -8.29 12.60
CA ARG A 170 -1.06 -7.25 13.63
C ARG A 170 -0.62 -5.88 13.15
N GLY A 171 0.43 -5.80 12.32
CA GLY A 171 0.84 -4.55 11.69
C GLY A 171 -0.26 -3.99 10.80
N TRP A 172 -0.77 -4.80 9.87
CA TRP A 172 -1.87 -4.41 9.00
C TRP A 172 -3.15 -4.05 9.78
N ALA A 173 -3.49 -4.80 10.82
CA ALA A 173 -4.62 -4.47 11.68
C ALA A 173 -4.42 -3.08 12.33
N ALA A 174 -3.24 -2.80 12.89
CA ALA A 174 -2.94 -1.48 13.44
C ALA A 174 -3.11 -0.38 12.39
N GLY A 175 -2.63 -0.61 11.17
CA GLY A 175 -2.79 0.31 10.04
C GLY A 175 -4.26 0.59 9.71
N TYR A 176 -5.08 -0.43 9.54
CA TYR A 176 -6.52 -0.25 9.27
C TYR A 176 -7.24 0.50 10.38
N LEU A 177 -6.91 0.22 11.64
CA LEU A 177 -7.50 0.93 12.77
C LEU A 177 -7.10 2.40 12.77
N ALA A 178 -5.84 2.73 12.49
CA ALA A 178 -5.38 4.11 12.38
C ALA A 178 -6.06 4.86 11.22
N GLY A 179 -6.15 4.20 10.05
CA GLY A 179 -6.85 4.73 8.89
C GLY A 179 -8.33 5.00 9.19
N PHE A 180 -9.01 4.06 9.84
CA PHE A 180 -10.39 4.23 10.29
C PHE A 180 -10.56 5.43 11.23
N LEU A 181 -9.74 5.50 12.29
CA LEU A 181 -9.88 6.55 13.31
C LEU A 181 -9.60 7.93 12.73
N LEU A 182 -8.49 8.11 12.02
CA LEU A 182 -8.16 9.43 11.47
C LEU A 182 -9.13 9.83 10.36
N LEU A 183 -9.54 8.92 9.49
CA LEU A 183 -10.55 9.22 8.46
C LEU A 183 -11.88 9.62 9.09
N ALA A 184 -12.36 8.92 10.13
CA ALA A 184 -13.59 9.25 10.82
C ALA A 184 -13.54 10.66 11.44
N LEU A 185 -12.42 11.02 12.10
CA LEU A 185 -12.20 12.35 12.65
C LEU A 185 -12.18 13.43 11.56
N ASN A 186 -11.50 13.17 10.45
CA ASN A 186 -11.40 14.10 9.34
C ASN A 186 -12.71 14.25 8.56
N LEU A 187 -13.50 13.17 8.40
CA LEU A 187 -14.83 13.28 7.82
C LEU A 187 -15.78 14.08 8.71
N LEU A 188 -15.70 13.92 10.04
CA LEU A 188 -16.44 14.76 10.97
C LEU A 188 -16.06 16.23 10.80
N LEU A 189 -14.75 16.53 10.74
CA LEU A 189 -14.25 17.90 10.55
C LEU A 189 -14.74 18.52 9.23
N VAL A 190 -14.67 17.77 8.13
CA VAL A 190 -15.09 18.24 6.80
C VAL A 190 -16.64 18.35 6.69
N SER A 191 -17.38 17.49 7.41
CA SER A 191 -18.85 17.52 7.37
C SER A 191 -19.47 18.63 8.24
N THR A 192 -18.75 19.09 9.26
CA THR A 192 -19.24 20.11 10.22
C THR A 192 -18.18 21.19 10.50
N PRO A 193 -17.61 21.84 9.47
CA PRO A 193 -16.46 22.74 9.63
C PRO A 193 -16.77 23.94 10.52
N ALA A 194 -17.99 24.50 10.42
CA ALA A 194 -18.43 25.64 11.22
C ALA A 194 -18.40 25.37 12.75
N THR A 195 -18.60 24.13 13.17
CA THR A 195 -18.49 23.72 14.59
C THR A 195 -17.09 23.92 15.14
N PHE A 196 -16.08 23.85 14.27
CA PHE A 196 -14.65 24.04 14.60
C PHE A 196 -14.13 25.43 14.25
N GLY A 197 -15.02 26.36 13.83
CA GLY A 197 -14.64 27.71 13.41
C GLY A 197 -13.85 27.75 12.10
N LEU A 198 -14.02 26.75 11.24
CA LEU A 198 -13.32 26.64 9.95
C LEU A 198 -14.34 26.81 8.81
N ASP A 199 -13.84 27.23 7.65
CA ASP A 199 -14.55 27.09 6.39
C ASP A 199 -14.27 25.71 5.74
N ASP A 200 -15.00 25.39 4.68
CA ASP A 200 -14.91 24.09 3.99
C ASP A 200 -13.48 23.83 3.45
N GLU A 201 -12.83 24.87 2.93
CA GLU A 201 -11.48 24.76 2.38
C GLU A 201 -10.46 24.49 3.47
N TRP A 202 -10.51 25.24 4.59
CA TRP A 202 -9.60 25.04 5.72
C TRP A 202 -9.82 23.68 6.38
N ALA A 203 -11.06 23.19 6.47
CA ALA A 203 -11.35 21.86 7.02
C ALA A 203 -10.63 20.76 6.24
N VAL A 204 -10.65 20.82 4.89
CA VAL A 204 -9.92 19.86 4.04
C VAL A 204 -8.40 20.01 4.21
N ARG A 205 -7.88 21.24 4.22
CA ARG A 205 -6.45 21.52 4.38
C ARG A 205 -5.90 21.03 5.72
N VAL A 206 -6.64 21.26 6.81
CA VAL A 206 -6.29 20.76 8.14
C VAL A 206 -6.37 19.23 8.18
N SER A 207 -7.35 18.62 7.52
CA SER A 207 -7.47 17.17 7.42
C SER A 207 -6.27 16.55 6.69
N LEU A 208 -5.82 17.12 5.58
CA LEU A 208 -4.62 16.67 4.87
C LEU A 208 -3.36 16.80 5.74
N ALA A 209 -3.20 17.96 6.41
CA ALA A 209 -2.06 18.19 7.31
C ALA A 209 -2.06 17.25 8.51
N SER A 210 -3.23 16.95 9.08
CA SER A 210 -3.38 16.04 10.22
C SER A 210 -2.84 14.65 9.90
N ALA A 211 -3.04 14.17 8.66
CA ALA A 211 -2.52 12.88 8.21
C ALA A 211 -0.99 12.88 8.10
N GLY A 212 -0.39 13.97 7.65
CA GLY A 212 1.06 14.15 7.65
C GLY A 212 1.64 14.22 9.06
N LEU A 213 1.03 15.02 9.95
CA LEU A 213 1.44 15.12 11.35
C LEU A 213 1.32 13.78 12.07
N TRP A 214 0.21 13.05 11.88
CA TRP A 214 0.03 11.70 12.41
C TRP A 214 1.17 10.78 11.98
N TRP A 215 1.45 10.72 10.68
CA TRP A 215 2.53 9.89 10.15
C TRP A 215 3.89 10.28 10.75
N GLY A 216 4.24 11.56 10.78
CA GLY A 216 5.51 12.04 11.30
C GLY A 216 5.69 11.78 12.81
N LEU A 217 4.68 12.06 13.62
CA LEU A 217 4.74 11.89 15.08
C LEU A 217 4.83 10.40 15.46
N PHE A 218 3.98 9.54 14.89
CA PHE A 218 4.02 8.13 15.22
C PHE A 218 5.27 7.41 14.66
N THR A 219 5.96 7.96 13.65
CA THR A 219 7.25 7.43 13.16
C THR A 219 8.37 7.54 14.21
N ILE A 220 8.23 8.41 15.22
CA ILE A 220 9.21 8.49 16.32
C ILE A 220 9.30 7.14 17.06
N VAL A 221 8.19 6.43 17.21
CA VAL A 221 8.15 5.15 17.94
C VAL A 221 9.01 4.06 17.27
N PRO A 222 8.84 3.74 15.97
CA PRO A 222 9.72 2.79 15.30
C PRO A 222 11.17 3.30 15.20
N PHE A 223 11.40 4.60 15.01
CA PHE A 223 12.75 5.16 15.02
C PHE A 223 13.50 4.87 16.32
N VAL A 224 12.87 5.08 17.48
CA VAL A 224 13.48 4.84 18.79
C VAL A 224 13.51 3.36 19.15
N GLY A 225 12.43 2.63 18.86
CA GLY A 225 12.29 1.22 19.28
C GLY A 225 13.13 0.25 18.47
N LEU A 226 13.28 0.50 17.16
CA LEU A 226 14.04 -0.38 16.27
C LEU A 226 15.56 -0.12 16.32
N ARG A 227 16.03 0.99 16.89
CA ARG A 227 17.47 1.28 17.04
C ARG A 227 18.21 0.25 17.89
N ARG A 228 17.49 -0.55 18.66
CA ARG A 228 18.04 -1.60 19.53
C ARG A 228 18.20 -2.95 18.83
N LEU A 229 17.73 -3.07 17.60
CA LEU A 229 18.02 -4.25 16.79
C LEU A 229 19.52 -4.32 16.55
N PRO A 230 20.12 -5.52 16.64
CA PRO A 230 21.53 -5.69 16.35
C PRO A 230 21.83 -5.20 14.93
N PRO A 231 22.97 -4.50 14.73
CA PRO A 231 23.39 -4.10 13.40
C PRO A 231 23.64 -5.35 12.55
N ARG A 232 23.04 -5.40 11.36
CA ARG A 232 23.24 -6.52 10.44
C ARG A 232 24.67 -6.59 9.93
N PRO A 233 25.23 -7.80 9.73
CA PRO A 233 26.40 -7.96 8.91
C PRO A 233 26.07 -7.47 7.49
N VAL A 234 26.82 -6.50 7.02
CA VAL A 234 26.71 -6.02 5.62
C VAL A 234 27.32 -7.12 4.76
N LEU A 235 26.55 -7.67 3.82
CA LEU A 235 27.14 -8.52 2.79
C LEU A 235 28.15 -7.67 2.01
N ASP A 236 29.43 -7.99 2.12
CA ASP A 236 30.50 -7.42 1.33
C ASP A 236 30.33 -7.88 -0.14
N LEU A 237 29.45 -7.18 -0.86
CA LEU A 237 29.36 -7.32 -2.30
C LEU A 237 30.63 -6.71 -2.91
N ALA A 238 31.24 -7.44 -3.83
CA ALA A 238 32.54 -7.22 -4.43
C ALA A 238 33.00 -5.74 -4.52
N PRO A 239 34.26 -5.43 -4.18
CA PRO A 239 34.84 -4.10 -4.34
C PRO A 239 34.76 -3.68 -5.82
N GLY A 240 34.10 -2.56 -6.13
CA GLY A 240 34.02 -2.01 -7.48
C GLY A 240 32.66 -1.47 -7.92
N ALA A 241 31.58 -1.67 -7.13
CA ALA A 241 30.26 -1.18 -7.49
C ALA A 241 29.98 0.27 -7.07
N HIS A 242 30.98 0.98 -6.53
CA HIS A 242 30.80 2.33 -6.04
C HIS A 242 31.04 3.34 -7.17
N GLY A 243 30.01 4.10 -7.54
CA GLY A 243 30.18 5.37 -8.27
C GLY A 243 29.68 5.46 -9.71
N SER A 244 29.14 4.40 -10.33
CA SER A 244 28.56 4.53 -11.68
C SER A 244 27.05 4.83 -11.60
N PRO A 245 26.52 5.87 -12.30
CA PRO A 245 25.07 6.12 -12.38
C PRO A 245 24.29 4.96 -13.01
N ALA A 246 24.97 4.06 -13.73
CA ALA A 246 24.36 2.83 -14.26
C ALA A 246 24.35 1.65 -13.25
N ALA A 247 24.95 1.78 -12.08
CA ALA A 247 25.03 0.71 -11.08
C ALA A 247 23.64 0.20 -10.64
N PRO A 248 22.64 1.05 -10.42
CA PRO A 248 21.32 0.62 -9.99
C PRO A 248 20.53 -0.11 -11.07
N VAL A 249 20.63 0.32 -12.32
CA VAL A 249 19.99 -0.39 -13.46
C VAL A 249 20.63 -1.76 -13.64
N ARG A 250 21.96 -1.85 -13.53
CA ARG A 250 22.65 -3.15 -13.57
C ARG A 250 22.25 -4.05 -12.41
N GLN A 251 22.05 -3.48 -11.22
CA GLN A 251 21.60 -4.23 -10.05
C GLN A 251 20.17 -4.73 -10.25
N LEU A 252 19.24 -3.89 -10.70
CA LEU A 252 17.88 -4.32 -11.04
C LEU A 252 17.89 -5.46 -12.06
N VAL A 253 18.67 -5.34 -13.13
CA VAL A 253 18.82 -6.39 -14.14
C VAL A 253 19.44 -7.66 -13.52
N ALA A 254 20.42 -7.52 -12.63
CA ALA A 254 21.03 -8.65 -11.94
C ALA A 254 20.02 -9.35 -11.02
N THR A 255 19.19 -8.61 -10.27
CA THR A 255 18.16 -9.15 -9.41
C THR A 255 17.05 -9.83 -10.21
N LEU A 256 16.60 -9.20 -11.30
CA LEU A 256 15.62 -9.82 -12.20
C LEU A 256 16.17 -11.12 -12.83
N ARG A 257 17.45 -11.16 -13.21
CA ARG A 257 18.10 -12.40 -13.64
C ARG A 257 18.26 -13.39 -12.49
N GLY A 258 18.56 -12.88 -11.29
CA GLY A 258 18.68 -13.66 -10.06
C GLY A 258 17.37 -14.34 -9.65
N LEU A 259 16.20 -13.75 -9.96
CA LEU A 259 14.88 -14.38 -9.73
C LEU A 259 14.75 -15.76 -10.36
N ARG A 260 15.44 -16.01 -11.48
CA ARG A 260 15.46 -17.35 -12.11
C ARG A 260 16.10 -18.42 -11.22
N ARG A 261 16.97 -18.02 -10.27
CA ARG A 261 17.59 -18.92 -9.28
C ARG A 261 16.64 -19.24 -8.12
N TYR A 262 15.58 -18.42 -7.93
CA TYR A 262 14.56 -18.58 -6.89
C TYR A 262 13.19 -18.75 -7.52
N PRO A 263 12.90 -19.88 -8.17
CA PRO A 263 11.67 -20.08 -8.94
C PRO A 263 10.41 -19.99 -8.10
N GLN A 264 10.48 -20.31 -6.81
CA GLN A 264 9.31 -20.19 -5.92
C GLN A 264 8.99 -18.73 -5.59
N VAL A 265 10.01 -17.88 -5.44
CA VAL A 265 9.83 -16.41 -5.31
C VAL A 265 9.14 -15.85 -6.54
N LEU A 266 9.63 -16.22 -7.74
CA LEU A 266 9.05 -15.76 -9.01
C LEU A 266 7.60 -16.21 -9.17
N ARG A 267 7.30 -17.50 -8.88
CA ARG A 267 5.93 -18.03 -8.93
C ARG A 267 4.99 -17.29 -7.98
N PHE A 268 5.47 -17.02 -6.75
CA PHE A 268 4.69 -16.25 -5.78
C PHE A 268 4.46 -14.81 -6.25
N LEU A 269 5.50 -14.13 -6.75
CA LEU A 269 5.35 -12.78 -7.28
C LEU A 269 4.34 -12.72 -8.41
N LEU A 270 4.40 -13.65 -9.36
CA LEU A 270 3.43 -13.70 -10.46
C LEU A 270 2.00 -13.95 -9.94
N ALA A 271 1.82 -14.88 -8.99
CA ALA A 271 0.52 -15.10 -8.36
C ALA A 271 0.02 -13.84 -7.64
N TYR A 272 0.91 -13.21 -6.85
CA TYR A 272 0.62 -11.99 -6.09
C TYR A 272 0.21 -10.85 -7.02
N LEU A 273 0.99 -10.56 -8.05
CA LEU A 273 0.70 -9.47 -8.98
C LEU A 273 -0.68 -9.65 -9.63
N VAL A 274 -1.03 -10.88 -10.02
CA VAL A 274 -2.33 -11.15 -10.64
C VAL A 274 -3.48 -10.96 -9.64
N PHE A 275 -3.45 -11.62 -8.48
CA PHE A 275 -4.59 -11.48 -7.57
C PHE A 275 -4.64 -10.12 -6.88
N ASN A 276 -3.50 -9.47 -6.62
CA ASN A 276 -3.47 -8.14 -6.05
C ASN A 276 -4.00 -7.08 -7.01
N ASP A 277 -3.73 -7.21 -8.31
CA ASP A 277 -4.31 -6.33 -9.32
C ASP A 277 -5.85 -6.42 -9.34
N GLY A 278 -6.39 -7.63 -9.20
CA GLY A 278 -7.83 -7.83 -8.98
C GLY A 278 -8.34 -7.12 -7.71
N ILE A 279 -7.63 -7.24 -6.58
CA ILE A 279 -7.99 -6.59 -5.31
C ILE A 279 -7.96 -5.06 -5.47
N GLN A 280 -6.88 -4.50 -6.00
CA GLN A 280 -6.75 -3.05 -6.19
C GLN A 280 -7.79 -2.51 -7.15
N THR A 281 -8.16 -3.29 -8.17
CA THR A 281 -9.22 -2.89 -9.10
C THR A 281 -10.58 -2.90 -8.43
N VAL A 282 -10.91 -3.87 -7.58
CA VAL A 282 -12.18 -3.85 -6.81
C VAL A 282 -12.23 -2.60 -5.92
N ILE A 283 -11.13 -2.26 -5.25
CA ILE A 283 -11.06 -1.06 -4.39
C ILE A 283 -11.28 0.21 -5.23
N ALA A 284 -10.60 0.35 -6.36
CA ALA A 284 -10.69 1.51 -7.23
C ALA A 284 -12.08 1.62 -7.89
N ALA A 285 -12.63 0.48 -8.33
CA ALA A 285 -13.91 0.45 -9.03
C ALA A 285 -15.12 0.56 -8.10
N ALA A 286 -14.99 0.23 -6.81
CA ALA A 286 -16.12 0.16 -5.87
C ALA A 286 -16.92 1.47 -5.78
N SER A 287 -16.21 2.62 -5.76
CA SER A 287 -16.87 3.93 -5.71
C SER A 287 -17.62 4.26 -7.01
N VAL A 288 -16.97 4.03 -8.16
CA VAL A 288 -17.58 4.28 -9.48
C VAL A 288 -18.76 3.34 -9.70
N TYR A 289 -18.62 2.06 -9.39
CA TYR A 289 -19.67 1.07 -9.47
C TYR A 289 -20.85 1.42 -8.54
N GLY A 290 -20.58 1.83 -7.30
CA GLY A 290 -21.58 2.26 -6.34
C GLY A 290 -22.37 3.47 -6.82
N GLN A 291 -21.68 4.46 -7.40
CA GLN A 291 -22.30 5.70 -7.88
C GLN A 291 -23.06 5.49 -9.20
N GLU A 292 -22.43 4.95 -10.21
CA GLU A 292 -22.99 4.90 -11.58
C GLU A 292 -23.96 3.73 -11.76
N GLU A 293 -23.63 2.55 -11.26
CA GLU A 293 -24.45 1.35 -11.44
C GLU A 293 -25.51 1.20 -10.36
N LEU A 294 -25.15 1.44 -9.09
CA LEU A 294 -26.07 1.23 -7.97
C LEU A 294 -26.80 2.49 -7.53
N GLY A 295 -26.35 3.69 -7.94
CA GLY A 295 -26.99 4.97 -7.66
C GLY A 295 -26.79 5.48 -6.23
N PHE A 296 -25.66 5.14 -5.59
CA PHE A 296 -25.35 5.61 -4.25
C PHE A 296 -24.80 7.03 -4.26
N ASP A 297 -25.13 7.78 -3.23
CA ASP A 297 -24.64 9.13 -3.00
C ASP A 297 -23.24 9.13 -2.33
N GLN A 298 -22.62 10.30 -2.30
CA GLN A 298 -21.29 10.48 -1.71
C GLN A 298 -21.22 10.07 -0.21
N PRO A 299 -22.16 10.43 0.67
CA PRO A 299 -22.19 9.97 2.05
C PRO A 299 -22.24 8.45 2.19
N GLN A 300 -23.01 7.76 1.35
CA GLN A 300 -23.09 6.29 1.34
C GLN A 300 -21.75 5.65 0.96
N LEU A 301 -21.06 6.22 -0.03
CA LEU A 301 -19.72 5.75 -0.44
C LEU A 301 -18.68 5.96 0.67
N LEU A 302 -18.69 7.12 1.32
CA LEU A 302 -17.77 7.39 2.44
C LEU A 302 -18.05 6.49 3.64
N THR A 303 -19.32 6.21 3.95
CA THR A 303 -19.74 5.25 4.98
C THR A 303 -19.22 3.85 4.64
N THR A 304 -19.29 3.46 3.36
CA THR A 304 -18.76 2.18 2.89
C THR A 304 -17.25 2.08 3.13
N VAL A 305 -16.48 3.12 2.78
CA VAL A 305 -15.03 3.14 3.00
C VAL A 305 -14.69 3.02 4.49
N LEU A 306 -15.38 3.77 5.35
CA LEU A 306 -15.19 3.65 6.80
C LEU A 306 -15.52 2.25 7.31
N LEU A 307 -16.63 1.66 6.89
CA LEU A 307 -17.00 0.29 7.29
C LEU A 307 -15.92 -0.71 6.87
N VAL A 308 -15.46 -0.65 5.62
CA VAL A 308 -14.40 -1.53 5.10
C VAL A 308 -13.13 -1.41 5.95
N GLN A 309 -12.69 -0.20 6.29
CA GLN A 309 -11.50 0.01 7.13
C GLN A 309 -11.66 -0.57 8.53
N GLY A 310 -12.81 -0.32 9.17
CA GLY A 310 -13.09 -0.86 10.51
C GLY A 310 -13.15 -2.39 10.53
N VAL A 311 -13.77 -3.01 9.52
CA VAL A 311 -13.85 -4.47 9.40
C VAL A 311 -12.50 -5.08 9.02
N ALA A 312 -11.69 -4.40 8.19
CA ALA A 312 -10.37 -4.88 7.76
C ALA A 312 -9.40 -5.03 8.94
N PHE A 313 -9.54 -4.21 9.99
CA PHE A 313 -8.84 -4.42 11.26
C PHE A 313 -9.11 -5.83 11.83
N GLY A 314 -10.38 -6.21 11.94
CA GLY A 314 -10.80 -7.54 12.42
C GLY A 314 -10.39 -8.65 11.45
N GLY A 315 -10.53 -8.42 10.15
CA GLY A 315 -10.14 -9.32 9.07
C GLY A 315 -8.66 -9.69 9.10
N ALA A 316 -7.79 -8.71 9.26
CA ALA A 316 -6.34 -8.94 9.37
C ALA A 316 -6.00 -9.84 10.58
N LEU A 317 -6.61 -9.59 11.75
CA LEU A 317 -6.40 -10.42 12.94
C LEU A 317 -6.95 -11.85 12.79
N LEU A 318 -8.13 -12.00 12.15
CA LEU A 318 -8.74 -13.29 11.87
C LEU A 318 -7.86 -14.12 10.94
N PHE A 319 -7.43 -13.57 9.83
CA PHE A 319 -6.58 -14.25 8.85
C PHE A 319 -5.22 -14.64 9.46
N GLY A 320 -4.65 -13.78 10.32
CA GLY A 320 -3.43 -14.11 11.05
C GLY A 320 -3.59 -15.32 11.98
N ARG A 321 -4.77 -15.49 12.59
CA ARG A 321 -5.09 -16.71 13.40
C ARG A 321 -5.30 -17.92 12.50
N LEU A 322 -6.05 -17.78 11.40
CA LEU A 322 -6.28 -18.87 10.45
C LEU A 322 -4.97 -19.34 9.81
N ALA A 323 -4.05 -18.44 9.49
CA ALA A 323 -2.74 -18.81 8.98
C ALA A 323 -1.91 -19.61 9.98
N GLY A 324 -2.05 -19.37 11.28
CA GLY A 324 -1.43 -20.18 12.33
C GLY A 324 -1.94 -21.62 12.36
N THR A 325 -3.17 -21.88 11.88
CA THR A 325 -3.79 -23.22 11.88
C THR A 325 -3.65 -23.92 10.53
N PHE A 326 -3.93 -23.23 9.44
CA PHE A 326 -4.02 -23.80 8.08
C PHE A 326 -2.80 -23.48 7.20
N GLY A 327 -1.92 -22.59 7.65
CA GLY A 327 -0.81 -22.03 6.88
C GLY A 327 -1.23 -20.83 6.02
N ALA A 328 -0.29 -19.92 5.77
CA ALA A 328 -0.55 -18.67 5.05
C ALA A 328 -1.07 -18.91 3.62
N GLN A 329 -0.45 -19.82 2.86
CA GLN A 329 -0.84 -20.09 1.47
C GLN A 329 -2.30 -20.54 1.34
N ARG A 330 -2.72 -21.51 2.15
CA ARG A 330 -4.10 -22.02 2.13
C ARG A 330 -5.10 -20.95 2.57
N THR A 331 -4.73 -20.15 3.56
CA THR A 331 -5.57 -19.05 4.05
C THR A 331 -5.75 -17.96 3.00
N ILE A 332 -4.68 -17.59 2.27
CA ILE A 332 -4.78 -16.66 1.13
C ILE A 332 -5.68 -17.25 0.04
N THR A 333 -5.50 -18.52 -0.32
CA THR A 333 -6.33 -19.18 -1.34
C THR A 333 -7.80 -19.19 -0.94
N GLY A 334 -8.13 -19.46 0.33
CA GLY A 334 -9.49 -19.32 0.85
C GLY A 334 -10.01 -17.89 0.77
N GLY A 335 -9.16 -16.90 1.06
CA GLY A 335 -9.45 -15.48 0.87
C GLY A 335 -9.76 -15.11 -0.59
N LEU A 336 -9.00 -15.66 -1.56
CA LEU A 336 -9.30 -15.47 -2.98
C LEU A 336 -10.64 -16.09 -3.38
N GLY A 337 -11.00 -17.25 -2.80
CA GLY A 337 -12.35 -17.80 -2.92
C GLY A 337 -13.45 -16.87 -2.38
N LEU A 338 -13.19 -16.20 -1.24
CA LEU A 338 -14.12 -15.21 -0.72
C LEU A 338 -14.19 -13.94 -1.59
N TRP A 339 -13.07 -13.52 -2.22
CA TRP A 339 -13.08 -12.45 -3.22
C TRP A 339 -13.97 -12.78 -4.42
N ILE A 340 -13.97 -14.04 -4.90
CA ILE A 340 -14.87 -14.51 -5.95
C ILE A 340 -16.34 -14.37 -5.51
N VAL A 341 -16.65 -14.76 -4.27
CA VAL A 341 -18.00 -14.59 -3.71
C VAL A 341 -18.40 -13.12 -3.62
N VAL A 342 -17.47 -12.24 -3.22
CA VAL A 342 -17.70 -10.78 -3.16
C VAL A 342 -18.05 -10.23 -4.55
N VAL A 343 -17.28 -10.59 -5.58
CA VAL A 343 -17.51 -10.10 -6.95
C VAL A 343 -18.86 -10.61 -7.50
N LEU A 344 -19.17 -11.89 -7.31
CA LEU A 344 -20.46 -12.47 -7.70
C LEU A 344 -21.63 -11.83 -6.94
N GLY A 345 -21.45 -11.59 -5.64
CA GLY A 345 -22.40 -10.86 -4.82
C GLY A 345 -22.62 -9.43 -5.31
N ALA A 346 -21.55 -8.70 -5.62
CA ALA A 346 -21.63 -7.33 -6.14
C ALA A 346 -22.39 -7.25 -7.48
N PHE A 347 -22.16 -8.24 -8.36
CA PHE A 347 -22.91 -8.36 -9.61
C PHE A 347 -24.43 -8.50 -9.38
N ALA A 348 -24.83 -9.18 -8.30
CA ALA A 348 -26.25 -9.46 -7.98
C ALA A 348 -26.93 -8.34 -7.18
N VAL A 349 -26.20 -7.31 -6.69
CA VAL A 349 -26.81 -6.22 -5.90
C VAL A 349 -27.81 -5.43 -6.75
N PRO A 350 -29.09 -5.27 -6.30
CA PRO A 350 -30.06 -4.40 -6.96
C PRO A 350 -29.64 -2.93 -6.81
N ARG A 351 -30.02 -2.10 -7.81
CA ARG A 351 -29.86 -0.64 -7.74
C ARG A 351 -30.55 -0.09 -6.50
N GLY A 352 -29.90 0.78 -5.75
CA GLY A 352 -30.43 1.38 -4.53
C GLY A 352 -30.42 0.48 -3.28
N ALA A 353 -30.01 -0.78 -3.38
CA ALA A 353 -29.99 -1.72 -2.25
C ALA A 353 -28.77 -1.51 -1.34
N PHE A 354 -28.68 -0.37 -0.66
CA PHE A 354 -27.54 0.01 0.16
C PHE A 354 -27.27 -0.98 1.31
N GLY A 355 -28.30 -1.54 1.94
CA GLY A 355 -28.12 -2.56 2.99
C GLY A 355 -27.40 -3.82 2.51
N THR A 356 -27.73 -4.33 1.31
CA THR A 356 -27.04 -5.47 0.69
C THR A 356 -25.60 -5.12 0.36
N TRP A 357 -25.36 -3.89 -0.11
CA TRP A 357 -24.03 -3.39 -0.36
C TRP A 357 -23.16 -3.33 0.90
N LEU A 358 -23.72 -2.91 2.05
CA LEU A 358 -23.01 -2.91 3.33
C LEU A 358 -22.59 -4.32 3.77
N VAL A 359 -23.40 -5.34 3.51
CA VAL A 359 -23.02 -6.74 3.77
C VAL A 359 -21.81 -7.13 2.94
N LEU A 360 -21.77 -6.76 1.65
CA LEU A 360 -20.60 -6.99 0.81
C LEU A 360 -19.38 -6.18 1.28
N ALA A 361 -19.59 -4.94 1.71
CA ALA A 361 -18.52 -4.11 2.29
C ALA A 361 -17.87 -4.78 3.52
N VAL A 362 -18.67 -5.46 4.36
CA VAL A 362 -18.14 -6.27 5.47
C VAL A 362 -17.29 -7.43 4.95
N LEU A 363 -17.73 -8.16 3.93
CA LEU A 363 -16.95 -9.25 3.33
C LEU A 363 -15.66 -8.72 2.68
N ILE A 364 -15.73 -7.59 1.96
CA ILE A 364 -14.57 -6.90 1.37
C ILE A 364 -13.57 -6.55 2.48
N GLY A 365 -14.00 -5.88 3.53
CA GLY A 365 -13.12 -5.50 4.64
C GLY A 365 -12.43 -6.71 5.26
N LEU A 366 -13.19 -7.77 5.52
CA LEU A 366 -12.69 -8.99 6.14
C LEU A 366 -11.56 -9.64 5.31
N VAL A 367 -11.77 -9.78 4.00
CA VAL A 367 -10.80 -10.45 3.13
C VAL A 367 -9.64 -9.53 2.72
N LEU A 368 -9.88 -8.23 2.58
CA LEU A 368 -8.87 -7.23 2.24
C LEU A 368 -7.76 -7.21 3.31
N GLY A 369 -8.14 -7.04 4.58
CA GLY A 369 -7.17 -6.98 5.68
C GLY A 369 -6.32 -8.24 5.79
N GLY A 370 -6.93 -9.39 5.55
CA GLY A 370 -6.26 -10.69 5.68
C GLY A 370 -5.33 -11.03 4.53
N THR A 371 -5.78 -10.87 3.29
CA THR A 371 -4.99 -11.26 2.10
C THR A 371 -3.71 -10.44 1.97
N GLN A 372 -3.76 -9.13 2.19
CA GLN A 372 -2.59 -8.26 2.14
C GLN A 372 -1.55 -8.59 3.23
N ALA A 373 -2.02 -8.79 4.46
CA ALA A 373 -1.15 -9.12 5.58
C ALA A 373 -0.40 -10.44 5.37
N LEU A 374 -1.10 -11.47 4.89
CA LEU A 374 -0.51 -12.78 4.67
C LEU A 374 0.34 -12.85 3.40
N ALA A 375 0.02 -12.09 2.35
CA ALA A 375 0.86 -12.00 1.16
C ALA A 375 2.26 -11.46 1.52
N ARG A 376 2.33 -10.37 2.31
CA ARG A 376 3.59 -9.81 2.82
C ARG A 376 4.37 -10.83 3.66
N SER A 377 3.72 -11.54 4.58
CA SER A 377 4.40 -12.50 5.44
C SER A 377 4.87 -13.75 4.70
N LEU A 378 4.07 -14.28 3.77
CA LEU A 378 4.45 -15.43 2.96
C LEU A 378 5.64 -15.09 2.06
N TYR A 379 5.61 -13.91 1.43
CA TYR A 379 6.72 -13.43 0.63
C TYR A 379 8.01 -13.31 1.46
N SER A 380 7.93 -12.77 2.67
CA SER A 380 9.07 -12.62 3.56
C SER A 380 9.80 -13.93 3.87
N ARG A 381 9.10 -15.09 3.79
CA ARG A 381 9.71 -16.41 4.01
C ARG A 381 10.44 -16.95 2.80
N LEU A 382 10.06 -16.49 1.59
CA LEU A 382 10.60 -16.97 0.32
C LEU A 382 11.82 -16.18 -0.14
N VAL A 383 11.96 -14.92 0.32
CA VAL A 383 13.05 -14.04 -0.11
C VAL A 383 14.41 -14.48 0.45
N PRO A 384 15.49 -14.37 -0.33
CA PRO A 384 16.83 -14.73 0.11
C PRO A 384 17.27 -13.90 1.32
N VAL A 385 17.89 -14.56 2.29
CA VAL A 385 18.44 -13.92 3.48
C VAL A 385 19.56 -12.95 3.09
N GLY A 386 19.45 -11.71 3.58
CA GLY A 386 20.43 -10.64 3.28
C GLY A 386 20.04 -9.73 2.12
N ALA A 387 19.08 -10.12 1.26
CA ALA A 387 18.59 -9.35 0.12
C ALA A 387 17.09 -8.97 0.27
N GLU A 388 16.59 -8.94 1.50
CA GLU A 388 15.16 -8.79 1.76
C GLU A 388 14.59 -7.48 1.21
N ALA A 389 15.29 -6.36 1.41
CA ALA A 389 14.79 -5.07 0.94
C ALA A 389 14.84 -4.96 -0.59
N GLU A 390 15.82 -5.57 -1.24
CA GLU A 390 15.91 -5.65 -2.70
C GLU A 390 14.71 -6.43 -3.27
N TYR A 391 14.38 -7.58 -2.70
CA TYR A 391 13.23 -8.37 -3.12
C TYR A 391 11.90 -7.70 -2.77
N PHE A 392 11.76 -7.08 -1.60
CA PHE A 392 10.58 -6.27 -1.29
C PHE A 392 10.43 -5.04 -2.18
N SER A 393 11.53 -4.49 -2.70
CA SER A 393 11.45 -3.44 -3.71
C SER A 393 10.81 -3.93 -5.02
N LEU A 394 11.09 -5.17 -5.44
CA LEU A 394 10.42 -5.80 -6.59
C LEU A 394 8.94 -6.08 -6.30
N TYR A 395 8.61 -6.52 -5.10
CA TYR A 395 7.23 -6.73 -4.66
C TYR A 395 6.42 -5.43 -4.75
N GLN A 396 6.92 -4.35 -4.18
CA GLN A 396 6.28 -3.04 -4.19
C GLN A 396 6.28 -2.38 -5.59
N ALA A 397 7.37 -2.50 -6.36
CA ALA A 397 7.45 -1.99 -7.72
C ALA A 397 6.53 -2.76 -8.68
N GLY A 398 6.47 -4.08 -8.51
CA GLY A 398 5.60 -4.95 -9.29
C GLY A 398 4.12 -4.65 -9.02
N GLU A 399 3.73 -4.54 -7.75
CA GLU A 399 2.36 -4.15 -7.36
C GLU A 399 1.91 -2.87 -8.09
N ARG A 400 2.76 -1.84 -8.07
CA ARG A 400 2.45 -0.56 -8.73
C ARG A 400 2.55 -0.62 -10.24
N GLY A 401 3.46 -1.44 -10.75
CA GLY A 401 3.67 -1.61 -12.18
C GLY A 401 2.54 -2.36 -12.88
N THR A 402 1.77 -3.18 -12.18
CA THR A 402 0.66 -3.97 -12.74
C THR A 402 -0.72 -3.44 -12.40
N SER A 403 -0.89 -2.60 -11.38
CA SER A 403 -2.20 -2.10 -10.89
C SER A 403 -3.07 -1.39 -11.94
N TRP A 404 -2.52 -1.08 -13.11
CA TRP A 404 -3.26 -0.50 -14.23
C TRP A 404 -3.97 -1.57 -15.09
N LEU A 405 -3.53 -2.83 -15.04
CA LEU A 405 -4.05 -3.87 -15.93
C LEU A 405 -5.50 -4.23 -15.60
N GLY A 406 -5.81 -4.44 -14.32
CA GLY A 406 -7.18 -4.74 -13.88
C GLY A 406 -8.13 -3.56 -14.12
N THR A 407 -7.68 -2.34 -13.84
CA THR A 407 -8.49 -1.13 -14.12
C THR A 407 -8.71 -0.92 -15.62
N LEU A 408 -7.73 -1.23 -16.46
CA LEU A 408 -7.86 -1.20 -17.92
C LEU A 408 -8.89 -2.25 -18.39
N VAL A 409 -8.77 -3.50 -17.93
CA VAL A 409 -9.71 -4.57 -18.26
C VAL A 409 -11.13 -4.19 -17.81
N PHE A 410 -11.27 -3.71 -16.59
CA PHE A 410 -12.55 -3.26 -16.04
C PHE A 410 -13.17 -2.13 -16.90
N GLY A 411 -12.37 -1.08 -17.19
CA GLY A 411 -12.82 0.05 -18.01
C GLY A 411 -13.19 -0.35 -19.44
N LEU A 412 -12.38 -1.20 -20.07
CA LEU A 412 -12.62 -1.68 -21.44
C LEU A 412 -13.90 -2.51 -21.51
N VAL A 413 -14.11 -3.45 -20.58
CA VAL A 413 -15.34 -4.27 -20.54
C VAL A 413 -16.55 -3.40 -20.28
N ALA A 414 -16.46 -2.43 -19.35
CA ALA A 414 -17.53 -1.49 -19.08
C ALA A 414 -17.89 -0.65 -20.33
N GLN A 415 -16.88 -0.16 -21.06
CA GLN A 415 -17.06 0.60 -22.30
C GLN A 415 -17.73 -0.23 -23.40
N LEU A 416 -17.28 -1.47 -23.59
CA LEU A 416 -17.79 -2.34 -24.66
C LEU A 416 -19.20 -2.88 -24.37
N SER A 417 -19.53 -3.13 -23.09
CA SER A 417 -20.83 -3.69 -22.69
C SER A 417 -21.86 -2.61 -22.33
N GLY A 418 -21.45 -1.38 -22.13
CA GLY A 418 -22.32 -0.28 -21.67
C GLY A 418 -22.78 -0.40 -20.22
N SER A 419 -22.18 -1.30 -19.41
CA SER A 419 -22.52 -1.52 -18.00
C SER A 419 -21.29 -1.93 -17.20
N TYR A 420 -21.24 -1.54 -15.93
CA TYR A 420 -20.17 -1.93 -15.02
C TYR A 420 -20.32 -3.36 -14.48
N ARG A 421 -21.51 -3.97 -14.58
CA ARG A 421 -21.76 -5.35 -14.09
C ARG A 421 -20.90 -6.40 -14.80
N PRO A 422 -20.86 -6.47 -16.14
CA PRO A 422 -19.97 -7.41 -16.83
C PRO A 422 -18.49 -7.15 -16.54
N ALA A 423 -18.11 -5.86 -16.32
CA ALA A 423 -16.75 -5.50 -15.97
C ALA A 423 -16.31 -6.09 -14.62
N LEU A 424 -17.21 -6.19 -13.64
CA LEU A 424 -16.93 -6.91 -12.39
C LEU A 424 -16.63 -8.39 -12.64
N LEU A 425 -17.40 -9.07 -13.50
CA LEU A 425 -17.18 -10.48 -13.79
C LEU A 425 -15.81 -10.75 -14.43
N ALA A 426 -15.29 -9.78 -15.19
CA ALA A 426 -13.93 -9.88 -15.75
C ALA A 426 -12.86 -9.98 -14.64
N LEU A 427 -13.11 -9.40 -13.47
CA LEU A 427 -12.18 -9.48 -12.34
C LEU A 427 -12.09 -10.88 -11.72
N LEU A 428 -13.07 -11.75 -11.95
CA LEU A 428 -13.01 -13.15 -11.51
C LEU A 428 -11.77 -13.86 -12.06
N ALA A 429 -11.36 -13.51 -13.30
CA ALA A 429 -10.18 -14.09 -13.92
C ALA A 429 -8.92 -13.85 -13.08
N PHE A 430 -8.76 -12.66 -12.51
CA PHE A 430 -7.62 -12.32 -11.66
C PHE A 430 -7.57 -13.17 -10.40
N PHE A 431 -8.70 -13.38 -9.75
CA PHE A 431 -8.78 -14.20 -8.53
C PHE A 431 -8.59 -15.70 -8.82
N VAL A 432 -9.22 -16.21 -9.88
CA VAL A 432 -9.07 -17.61 -10.28
C VAL A 432 -7.64 -17.92 -10.72
N VAL A 433 -7.09 -17.12 -11.64
CA VAL A 433 -5.71 -17.31 -12.12
C VAL A 433 -4.71 -17.10 -10.99
N GLY A 434 -4.91 -16.07 -10.15
CA GLY A 434 -4.08 -15.83 -8.97
C GLY A 434 -4.08 -17.02 -8.01
N ALA A 435 -5.24 -17.60 -7.71
CA ALA A 435 -5.37 -18.79 -6.85
C ALA A 435 -4.68 -20.03 -7.48
N LEU A 436 -4.86 -20.23 -8.79
CA LEU A 436 -4.20 -21.34 -9.51
C LEU A 436 -2.66 -21.18 -9.53
N LEU A 437 -2.15 -19.97 -9.72
CA LEU A 437 -0.72 -19.70 -9.67
C LEU A 437 -0.19 -19.88 -8.24
N LEU A 438 -0.92 -19.38 -7.23
CA LEU A 438 -0.54 -19.52 -5.84
C LEU A 438 -0.50 -20.98 -5.39
N SER A 439 -1.43 -21.82 -5.85
CA SER A 439 -1.45 -23.24 -5.52
C SER A 439 -0.24 -24.01 -6.05
N ARG A 440 0.46 -23.47 -7.06
CA ARG A 440 1.69 -24.05 -7.63
C ARG A 440 2.98 -23.60 -6.93
N VAL A 441 2.87 -22.74 -5.92
CA VAL A 441 4.01 -22.32 -5.11
C VAL A 441 4.30 -23.40 -4.07
N ASP A 442 5.50 -23.95 -4.13
CA ASP A 442 6.01 -24.86 -3.09
C ASP A 442 6.75 -24.00 -2.03
N VAL A 443 6.06 -23.76 -0.92
CA VAL A 443 6.57 -22.88 0.15
C VAL A 443 7.78 -23.51 0.84
N GLU A 444 7.79 -24.84 1.05
CA GLU A 444 8.89 -25.54 1.71
C GLU A 444 10.16 -25.48 0.85
N ALA A 445 10.04 -25.79 -0.44
CA ALA A 445 11.14 -25.65 -1.38
C ALA A 445 11.63 -24.21 -1.48
N GLY A 446 10.72 -23.23 -1.44
CA GLY A 446 11.05 -21.80 -1.45
C GLY A 446 11.87 -21.36 -0.23
N VAL A 447 11.46 -21.79 0.97
CA VAL A 447 12.19 -21.54 2.23
C VAL A 447 13.58 -22.17 2.19
N GLN A 448 13.71 -23.42 1.69
CA GLN A 448 15.02 -24.05 1.52
C GLN A 448 15.91 -23.30 0.54
N GLN A 449 15.35 -22.81 -0.58
CA GLN A 449 16.08 -21.99 -1.56
C GLN A 449 16.58 -20.68 -0.95
N ALA A 450 15.77 -20.02 -0.12
CA ALA A 450 16.14 -18.78 0.55
C ALA A 450 17.38 -18.94 1.46
N HIS A 451 17.51 -20.11 2.11
CA HIS A 451 18.63 -20.39 3.01
C HIS A 451 19.90 -20.88 2.26
N ARG A 452 19.76 -21.60 1.14
CA ARG A 452 20.91 -22.07 0.35
C ARG A 452 21.74 -20.95 -0.26
N GLY A 453 21.15 -19.77 -0.46
CA GLY A 453 21.88 -18.58 -0.93
C GLY A 453 22.90 -18.02 0.05
N THR A 454 22.92 -18.48 1.31
CA THR A 454 23.82 -18.04 2.37
C THR A 454 25.04 -18.96 2.54
N ASP A 455 25.07 -20.13 1.92
CA ASP A 455 26.28 -20.97 1.96
C ASP A 455 27.36 -20.33 1.10
N PRO A 456 28.55 -20.00 1.67
CA PRO A 456 29.67 -19.53 0.88
C PRO A 456 29.98 -20.60 -0.15
N VAL A 457 30.06 -20.18 -1.41
CA VAL A 457 30.35 -21.02 -2.58
C VAL A 457 31.46 -22.02 -2.24
N ARG A 458 31.13 -23.33 -2.25
CA ARG A 458 32.10 -24.38 -2.41
C ARG A 458 32.64 -24.40 -3.82
#